data_af4e6bfab56c1765deec67a3c6904b6c
#
_entry.id   af4e6bfab56c1765deec67a3c6904b6c
#
_cell.length_a   1.000
_cell.length_b   1.000
_cell.length_c   1.000
_cell.angle_alpha   90.00
_cell.angle_beta   90.00
_cell.angle_gamma   90.00
#
_symmetry.space_group_name_H-M   'P 1'
#
loop_
_entity.id
_entity.type
_entity.pdbx_description
1 polymer ?
#
loop_
_entity_poly.entity_id
_entity_poly.type
_entity_poly.pdbx_seq_one_letter_code
_entity_poly.pdbx_strand_id
1 'polypeptide(L)'
;MASTLKVDTIAHTGGTTALTTDSSGRVFRSNIPHFIAGCSAASGVNYSSGWTKFPFIKDAHAGMAASSDFDDSNNRYIAPVAGLYWFSWNARFDGMGGNYI
;
A
#
# COMPACT_ATOMS: atom_id res chain seq x y z
N MET A 1 31.52 26.26 9.65
CA MET A 1 31.32 25.24 10.70
C MET A 1 30.03 24.49 10.40
N ALA A 2 30.07 23.19 10.27
CA ALA A 2 28.88 22.39 10.06
C ALA A 2 28.11 22.25 11.38
N SER A 3 26.77 22.39 11.34
CA SER A 3 25.89 22.22 12.50
C SER A 3 25.13 20.90 12.37
N THR A 4 24.99 20.19 13.47
CA THR A 4 24.29 18.93 13.53
C THR A 4 23.16 19.02 14.53
N LEU A 5 21.94 18.65 14.11
CA LEU A 5 20.80 18.43 14.99
C LEU A 5 20.65 16.94 15.24
N LYS A 6 20.66 16.52 16.52
CA LYS A 6 20.49 15.13 16.92
C LYS A 6 19.14 14.98 17.58
N VAL A 7 18.21 14.32 16.90
CA VAL A 7 16.86 14.05 17.40
C VAL A 7 16.42 12.65 16.95
N ASP A 8 15.68 11.95 17.79
CA ASP A 8 15.11 10.65 17.47
C ASP A 8 13.75 10.77 16.78
N THR A 9 13.04 11.87 17.06
CA THR A 9 11.68 12.10 16.57
C THR A 9 11.49 13.55 16.19
N ILE A 10 10.86 13.78 15.04
CA ILE A 10 10.31 15.09 14.64
C ILE A 10 8.79 14.95 14.55
N ALA A 11 8.07 15.82 15.23
CA ALA A 11 6.61 15.78 15.32
C ALA A 11 5.97 17.14 15.05
N HIS A 12 4.71 17.11 14.63
CA HIS A 12 3.86 18.30 14.59
C HIS A 12 3.65 18.84 16.02
N THR A 13 3.41 20.13 16.16
CA THR A 13 3.16 20.78 17.46
C THR A 13 2.02 20.13 18.26
N GLY A 14 1.07 19.49 17.60
CA GLY A 14 0.00 18.70 18.20
C GLY A 14 0.42 17.29 18.66
N GLY A 15 1.71 16.94 18.56
CA GLY A 15 2.25 15.67 19.03
C GLY A 15 2.27 14.53 18.01
N THR A 16 1.70 14.70 16.83
CA THR A 16 1.73 13.66 15.78
C THR A 16 3.13 13.54 15.19
N THR A 17 3.72 12.35 15.25
CA THR A 17 5.05 12.08 14.73
C THR A 17 5.08 12.20 13.21
N ALA A 18 5.98 13.03 12.69
CA ALA A 18 6.24 13.17 11.25
C ALA A 18 7.28 12.17 10.75
N LEU A 19 8.37 12.02 11.49
CA LEU A 19 9.42 11.05 11.20
C LEU A 19 10.16 10.62 12.47
N THR A 20 10.76 9.44 12.40
CA THR A 20 11.70 8.94 13.41
C THR A 20 13.02 8.55 12.78
N THR A 21 14.09 8.59 13.57
CA THR A 21 15.40 8.07 13.18
C THR A 21 15.80 6.94 14.12
N ASP A 22 16.41 5.89 13.60
CA ASP A 22 16.95 4.81 14.42
C ASP A 22 18.45 4.99 14.71
N SER A 23 19.00 4.12 15.54
CA SER A 23 20.42 4.13 15.92
C SER A 23 21.37 3.93 14.74
N SER A 24 20.90 3.42 13.62
CA SER A 24 21.66 3.26 12.38
C SER A 24 21.52 4.44 11.42
N GLY A 25 20.81 5.50 11.82
CA GLY A 25 20.59 6.71 11.01
C GLY A 25 19.53 6.55 9.92
N ARG A 26 18.71 5.51 9.98
CA ARG A 26 17.62 5.33 9.01
C ARG A 26 16.41 6.17 9.40
N VAL A 27 15.76 6.76 8.39
CA VAL A 27 14.57 7.60 8.57
C VAL A 27 13.32 6.81 8.25
N PHE A 28 12.36 6.82 9.18
CA PHE A 28 11.04 6.22 9.01
C PHE A 28 9.97 7.30 8.99
N ARG A 29 9.06 7.20 8.03
CA ARG A 29 7.94 8.13 7.82
C ARG A 29 6.65 7.32 7.75
N SER A 30 5.96 7.20 8.87
CA SER A 30 4.75 6.37 8.99
C SER A 30 3.52 6.97 8.30
N ASN A 31 3.52 8.29 8.08
CA ASN A 31 2.36 9.03 7.55
C ASN A 31 2.44 9.34 6.04
N ILE A 32 3.30 8.65 5.30
CA ILE A 32 3.29 8.76 3.84
C ILE A 32 2.10 7.96 3.30
N PRO A 33 1.21 8.57 2.51
CA PRO A 33 0.13 7.84 1.86
C PRO A 33 0.68 6.75 0.94
N HIS A 34 0.37 5.51 1.24
CA HIS A 34 0.82 4.35 0.47
C HIS A 34 -0.09 3.15 0.71
N PHE A 35 -0.07 2.21 -0.19
CA PHE A 35 -0.67 0.89 0.05
C PHE A 35 0.06 -0.20 -0.73
N ILE A 36 -0.01 -1.40 -0.20
CA ILE A 36 0.30 -2.64 -0.89
C ILE A 36 -0.89 -3.55 -0.67
N ALA A 37 -1.46 -4.06 -1.74
CA ALA A 37 -2.58 -4.98 -1.68
C ALA A 37 -2.36 -6.15 -2.64
N GLY A 38 -2.80 -7.32 -2.24
CA GLY A 38 -2.74 -8.52 -3.05
C GLY A 38 -4.10 -9.17 -3.17
N CYS A 39 -4.22 -10.17 -4.02
CA CYS A 39 -5.44 -10.96 -4.12
C CYS A 39 -5.47 -12.01 -3.00
N SER A 40 -6.55 -12.05 -2.24
CA SER A 40 -6.73 -13.00 -1.14
C SER A 40 -7.09 -14.41 -1.60
N ALA A 41 -7.53 -14.56 -2.84
CA ALA A 41 -8.00 -15.86 -3.32
C ALA A 41 -6.83 -16.79 -3.65
N ALA A 42 -6.72 -17.87 -2.91
CA ALA A 42 -5.81 -18.97 -3.22
C ALA A 42 -6.25 -19.75 -4.47
N SER A 43 -7.51 -19.67 -4.83
CA SER A 43 -8.09 -20.19 -6.06
C SER A 43 -8.65 -19.03 -6.87
N GLY A 44 -8.31 -19.02 -8.14
CA GLY A 44 -8.59 -17.90 -9.04
C GLY A 44 -10.02 -17.35 -8.98
N VAL A 45 -10.15 -16.09 -9.21
CA VAL A 45 -11.45 -15.44 -9.39
C VAL A 45 -11.93 -15.73 -10.80
N ASN A 46 -13.08 -16.38 -10.93
CA ASN A 46 -13.67 -16.66 -12.22
C ASN A 46 -14.41 -15.43 -12.75
N TYR A 47 -13.97 -14.93 -13.88
CA TYR A 47 -14.63 -13.85 -14.59
C TYR A 47 -15.41 -14.44 -15.77
N SER A 48 -16.72 -14.51 -15.64
CA SER A 48 -17.55 -15.11 -16.69
C SER A 48 -18.00 -14.09 -17.74
N SER A 49 -18.28 -12.89 -17.36
CA SER A 49 -18.62 -11.76 -18.26
C SER A 49 -18.85 -10.46 -17.47
N GLY A 50 -18.63 -9.34 -18.13
CA GLY A 50 -18.89 -8.02 -17.56
C GLY A 50 -17.77 -7.48 -16.67
N TRP A 51 -18.04 -6.36 -16.03
CA TRP A 51 -17.10 -5.69 -15.14
C TRP A 51 -17.16 -6.32 -13.74
N THR A 52 -16.06 -6.90 -13.29
CA THR A 52 -15.96 -7.50 -11.96
C THR A 52 -14.82 -6.84 -11.19
N LYS A 53 -15.09 -6.47 -9.93
CA LYS A 53 -14.09 -5.91 -9.05
C LYS A 53 -13.09 -7.00 -8.63
N PHE A 54 -11.81 -6.69 -8.75
CA PHE A 54 -10.75 -7.58 -8.23
C PHE A 54 -10.74 -7.56 -6.70
N PRO A 55 -10.69 -8.74 -6.03
CA PRO A 55 -10.74 -8.84 -4.58
C PRO A 55 -9.36 -8.55 -3.95
N PHE A 56 -8.83 -7.37 -4.16
CA PHE A 56 -7.62 -6.94 -3.49
C PHE A 56 -7.89 -6.67 -2.01
N ILE A 57 -7.00 -7.17 -1.17
CA ILE A 57 -6.96 -6.86 0.25
C ILE A 57 -5.56 -6.45 0.67
N LYS A 58 -5.45 -5.62 1.71
CA LYS A 58 -4.18 -5.40 2.39
C LYS A 58 -3.76 -6.68 3.09
N ASP A 59 -2.48 -6.82 3.38
CA ASP A 59 -1.93 -7.98 4.10
C ASP A 59 -2.23 -9.35 3.47
N ALA A 60 -2.50 -9.41 2.17
CA ALA A 60 -2.74 -10.67 1.46
C ALA A 60 -1.56 -11.65 1.57
N HIS A 61 -0.37 -11.13 1.83
CA HIS A 61 0.85 -11.91 1.99
C HIS A 61 1.63 -11.44 3.21
N ALA A 62 2.17 -12.38 3.97
CA ALA A 62 3.00 -12.08 5.13
C ALA A 62 4.20 -11.18 4.74
N GLY A 63 4.41 -10.14 5.51
CA GLY A 63 5.49 -9.17 5.30
C GLY A 63 5.14 -7.97 4.41
N MET A 64 3.93 -7.90 3.89
CA MET A 64 3.47 -6.68 3.22
C MET A 64 3.12 -5.60 4.24
N ALA A 65 3.63 -4.41 4.02
CA ALA A 65 3.26 -3.27 4.84
C ALA A 65 1.82 -2.84 4.53
N ALA A 66 0.94 -2.97 5.52
CA ALA A 66 -0.43 -2.54 5.41
C ALA A 66 -0.55 -1.03 5.59
N SER A 67 -1.37 -0.41 4.76
CA SER A 67 -1.85 0.94 4.99
C SER A 67 -3.27 0.91 5.54
N SER A 68 -3.54 1.74 6.52
CA SER A 68 -4.91 1.93 7.04
C SER A 68 -5.86 2.54 6.00
N ASP A 69 -5.29 3.12 4.94
CA ASP A 69 -6.05 3.81 3.90
C ASP A 69 -6.62 2.86 2.83
N PHE A 70 -6.32 1.57 2.93
CA PHE A 70 -6.90 0.55 2.06
C PHE A 70 -8.13 -0.07 2.70
N ASP A 71 -9.26 0.02 2.04
CA ASP A 71 -10.56 -0.51 2.46
C ASP A 71 -10.79 -1.90 1.86
N ASP A 72 -10.52 -2.93 2.66
CA ASP A 72 -10.65 -4.33 2.25
C ASP A 72 -12.09 -4.72 1.93
N SER A 73 -13.06 -4.13 2.63
CA SER A 73 -14.48 -4.44 2.44
C SER A 73 -14.99 -4.00 1.07
N ASN A 74 -14.41 -2.93 0.54
CA ASN A 74 -14.76 -2.38 -0.76
C ASN A 74 -13.66 -2.56 -1.80
N ASN A 75 -12.54 -3.21 -1.46
CA ASN A 75 -11.38 -3.46 -2.32
C ASN A 75 -10.89 -2.18 -3.02
N ARG A 76 -10.65 -1.14 -2.24
CA ARG A 76 -10.22 0.17 -2.76
C ARG A 76 -9.23 0.87 -1.85
N TYR A 77 -8.36 1.66 -2.45
CA TYR A 77 -7.53 2.62 -1.74
C TYR A 77 -8.28 3.95 -1.62
N ILE A 78 -8.24 4.54 -0.43
CA ILE A 78 -8.82 5.85 -0.16
C ILE A 78 -7.67 6.82 0.07
N ALA A 79 -7.46 7.74 -0.87
CA ALA A 79 -6.42 8.73 -0.76
C ALA A 79 -6.66 9.65 0.44
N PRO A 80 -5.77 9.68 1.45
CA PRO A 80 -6.00 10.45 2.67
C PRO A 80 -5.85 11.96 2.47
N VAL A 81 -5.12 12.37 1.44
CA VAL A 81 -4.90 13.78 1.08
C VAL A 81 -4.97 13.97 -0.42
N ALA A 82 -5.31 15.16 -0.87
CA ALA A 82 -5.24 15.49 -2.29
C ALA A 82 -3.79 15.54 -2.76
N GLY A 83 -3.52 15.02 -3.94
CA GLY A 83 -2.16 14.99 -4.49
C GLY A 83 -2.04 14.09 -5.71
N LEU A 84 -0.81 13.95 -6.19
CA LEU A 84 -0.46 13.04 -7.25
C LEU A 84 -0.02 11.70 -6.66
N TYR A 85 -0.63 10.61 -7.15
CA TYR A 85 -0.35 9.26 -6.68
C TYR A 85 0.17 8.41 -7.84
N TRP A 86 1.14 7.58 -7.54
CA TRP A 86 1.64 6.57 -8.46
C TRP A 86 1.03 5.22 -8.12
N PHE A 87 0.46 4.53 -9.11
CA PHE A 87 -0.07 3.18 -8.97
C PHE A 87 0.63 2.24 -9.95
N SER A 88 0.99 1.06 -9.47
CA SER A 88 1.42 -0.05 -10.33
C SER A 88 0.71 -1.33 -9.91
N TRP A 89 0.45 -2.22 -10.85
CA TRP A 89 -0.18 -3.49 -10.57
C TRP A 89 0.33 -4.57 -11.52
N ASN A 90 0.34 -5.80 -11.02
CA ASN A 90 0.65 -6.98 -11.80
C ASN A 90 -0.47 -7.99 -11.64
N ALA A 91 -0.85 -8.65 -12.72
CA ALA A 91 -1.81 -9.74 -12.69
C ALA A 91 -1.29 -10.91 -13.50
N ARG A 92 -1.52 -12.11 -12.99
CA ARG A 92 -1.32 -13.35 -13.72
C ARG A 92 -2.68 -13.96 -14.01
N PHE A 93 -2.89 -14.34 -15.26
CA PHE A 93 -4.09 -14.99 -15.72
C PHE A 93 -3.74 -16.43 -16.11
N ASP A 94 -4.28 -17.40 -15.38
CA ASP A 94 -4.10 -18.82 -15.65
C ASP A 94 -5.41 -19.42 -16.18
N GLY A 95 -5.31 -20.49 -16.94
CA GLY A 95 -6.46 -21.24 -17.41
C GLY A 95 -7.30 -20.55 -18.48
N MET A 96 -6.73 -19.59 -19.16
CA MET A 96 -7.35 -18.99 -20.35
C MET A 96 -7.33 -20.02 -21.49
N GLY A 97 -8.26 -20.95 -21.45
CA GLY A 97 -8.43 -21.96 -22.47
C GLY A 97 -8.96 -21.37 -23.76
N GLY A 98 -8.17 -21.47 -24.86
CA GLY A 98 -8.62 -21.23 -26.21
C GLY A 98 -8.75 -19.77 -26.65
N ASN A 99 -8.11 -19.42 -27.75
CA ASN A 99 -8.36 -18.25 -28.60
C ASN A 99 -8.42 -16.88 -27.96
N TYR A 100 -7.38 -16.48 -27.29
CA TYR A 100 -7.11 -15.06 -27.05
C TYR A 100 -6.10 -14.56 -28.08
N ILE A 101 -6.59 -13.78 -28.97
CA ILE A 101 -5.77 -13.06 -29.91
C ILE A 101 -5.59 -11.65 -29.39
#